data_11c57010dd7683f0f069c09a8eb23eb4
#
_entry.id   11c57010dd7683f0f069c09a8eb23eb4
#
_cell.length_a   1.000
_cell.length_b   1.000
_cell.length_c   1.000
_cell.angle_alpha   90.00
_cell.angle_beta   90.00
_cell.angle_gamma   90.00
#
_symmetry.space_group_name_H-M   'P 1'
#
loop_
_entity.id
_entity.type
_entity.pdbx_description
1 polymer ?
#
loop_
_entity_poly.entity_id
_entity_poly.type
_entity_poly.pdbx_seq_one_letter_code
_entity_poly.pdbx_strand_id
1 'polypeptide(L)'
;MMESGEGVNKMSLAIPKFNIRDTKKHYSELNNIALKGIEVITFNANNEKEMVSHIKTSYLDQLMSNLVFKPEIEFDEEIGIHTVSLPEIDIYGEGPTLEAAINSLLDSIMEFLSIYVEKLDMFAKVESDQKQLFLLKLLRCHGDRDSIKKVLGL
;
A
#
# COMPACT_ATOMS: atom_id res chain seq x y z
N MET A 1 -22.80 9.18 -19.23
CA MET A 1 -22.79 9.51 -18.79
C MET A 1 -23.14 10.26 -18.06
N MET A 2 -22.97 10.70 -17.69
CA MET A 2 -23.41 11.39 -17.02
C MET A 2 -24.21 12.18 -17.40
N GLU A 3 -24.88 12.10 -17.96
CA GLU A 3 -25.71 12.75 -18.31
C GLU A 3 -26.51 13.11 -17.84
N SER A 4 -26.70 12.92 -17.65
CA SER A 4 -27.39 13.34 -17.40
C SER A 4 -27.49 13.98 -16.71
N GLY A 5 -27.09 14.21 -16.42
CA GLY A 5 -27.17 14.91 -15.82
C GLY A 5 -27.46 15.74 -15.64
N GLU A 6 -27.98 15.76 -15.88
CA GLU A 6 -28.35 16.50 -15.88
C GLU A 6 -27.74 17.44 -15.52
N GLY A 7 -27.59 17.84 -15.76
CA GLY A 7 -27.07 18.93 -15.79
C GLY A 7 -26.45 19.40 -14.63
N VAL A 8 -27.07 19.36 -13.77
CA VAL A 8 -26.62 19.62 -12.66
C VAL A 8 -25.33 19.29 -12.45
N ASN A 9 -25.01 18.13 -12.71
CA ASN A 9 -23.75 17.65 -12.42
C ASN A 9 -22.66 18.24 -13.25
N LYS A 10 -22.98 18.90 -14.30
CA LYS A 10 -22.01 19.55 -15.11
C LYS A 10 -21.31 20.61 -14.34
N MET A 11 -22.03 21.22 -13.38
CA MET A 11 -21.51 22.32 -12.61
C MET A 11 -20.85 21.87 -11.32
N SER A 12 -20.95 20.57 -11.03
CA SER A 12 -20.38 20.05 -9.81
C SER A 12 -18.92 19.71 -9.96
N LEU A 13 -18.10 20.20 -9.05
CA LEU A 13 -16.68 19.85 -9.01
C LEU A 13 -16.43 18.82 -7.91
N ALA A 14 -17.48 18.26 -7.35
CA ALA A 14 -17.34 17.28 -6.29
C ALA A 14 -16.93 15.91 -6.84
N ILE A 15 -16.13 15.19 -6.08
CA ILE A 15 -15.78 13.81 -6.39
C ILE A 15 -17.05 12.95 -6.28
N PRO A 16 -17.34 12.08 -7.24
CA PRO A 16 -18.51 11.21 -7.18
C PRO A 16 -18.45 10.29 -5.97
N LYS A 17 -19.59 10.15 -5.29
CA LYS A 17 -19.71 9.29 -4.12
C LYS A 17 -20.89 8.35 -4.28
N PHE A 18 -20.68 7.09 -3.93
CA PHE A 18 -21.73 6.07 -3.96
C PHE A 18 -21.82 5.38 -2.61
N ASN A 19 -23.05 5.18 -2.12
CA ASN A 19 -23.26 4.35 -0.94
C ASN A 19 -22.92 2.90 -1.33
N ILE A 20 -22.21 2.18 -0.49
CA ILE A 20 -21.80 0.81 -0.82
C ILE A 20 -22.99 -0.10 -1.14
N ARG A 21 -24.14 0.18 -0.58
CA ARG A 21 -25.32 -0.62 -0.87
C ARG A 21 -25.77 -0.46 -2.33
N ASP A 22 -25.40 0.65 -2.97
CA ASP A 22 -25.79 0.95 -4.35
C ASP A 22 -24.68 0.61 -5.35
N THR A 23 -23.47 0.29 -4.88
CA THR A 23 -22.35 0.05 -5.79
C THR A 23 -22.59 -1.13 -6.71
N LYS A 24 -23.33 -2.14 -6.24
CA LYS A 24 -23.60 -3.31 -7.04
C LYS A 24 -24.32 -2.94 -8.34
N LYS A 25 -25.23 -1.98 -8.26
CA LYS A 25 -26.00 -1.52 -9.42
C LYS A 25 -25.16 -0.63 -10.33
N HIS A 26 -24.19 0.08 -9.77
CA HIS A 26 -23.46 1.12 -10.47
C HIS A 26 -21.99 0.79 -10.68
N TYR A 27 -21.60 -0.46 -10.49
CA TYR A 27 -20.18 -0.83 -10.55
C TYR A 27 -19.52 -0.47 -11.87
N SER A 28 -20.17 -0.74 -13.00
CA SER A 28 -19.61 -0.43 -14.32
C SER A 28 -19.41 1.07 -14.49
N GLU A 29 -20.36 1.85 -14.02
CA GLU A 29 -20.29 3.31 -14.11
C GLU A 29 -19.15 3.82 -13.26
N LEU A 30 -19.08 3.36 -12.02
CA LEU A 30 -18.04 3.71 -11.07
C LEU A 30 -16.66 3.37 -11.66
N ASN A 31 -16.52 2.17 -12.18
CA ASN A 31 -15.27 1.70 -12.73
C ASN A 31 -14.85 2.54 -13.96
N ASN A 32 -15.80 2.90 -14.81
CA ASN A 32 -15.50 3.72 -15.98
C ASN A 32 -15.05 5.12 -15.60
N ILE A 33 -15.62 5.71 -14.57
CA ILE A 33 -15.22 7.02 -14.08
C ILE A 33 -13.77 6.95 -13.58
N ALA A 34 -13.46 5.92 -12.77
CA ALA A 34 -12.12 5.74 -12.23
C ALA A 34 -11.09 5.50 -13.35
N LEU A 35 -11.46 4.72 -14.37
CA LEU A 35 -10.58 4.48 -15.52
C LEU A 35 -10.24 5.77 -16.28
N LYS A 36 -11.13 6.73 -16.25
CA LYS A 36 -10.93 8.02 -16.91
C LYS A 36 -10.13 9.00 -16.07
N GLY A 37 -9.72 8.58 -14.88
CA GLY A 37 -8.81 9.36 -14.05
C GLY A 37 -9.48 10.20 -12.96
N ILE A 38 -10.74 9.95 -12.66
CA ILE A 38 -11.43 10.66 -11.59
C ILE A 38 -11.66 9.70 -10.44
N GLU A 39 -11.26 10.09 -9.25
CA GLU A 39 -11.48 9.32 -8.04
C GLU A 39 -12.97 9.11 -7.82
N VAL A 40 -13.36 7.91 -7.40
CA VAL A 40 -14.73 7.63 -6.99
C VAL A 40 -14.68 7.13 -5.55
N ILE A 41 -15.50 7.70 -4.69
CA ILE A 41 -15.54 7.32 -3.27
C ILE A 41 -16.77 6.47 -3.01
N THR A 42 -16.56 5.33 -2.36
CA THR A 42 -17.66 4.55 -1.82
C THR A 42 -17.68 4.72 -0.30
N PHE A 43 -18.85 4.74 0.28
CA PHE A 43 -18.98 4.98 1.70
C PHE A 43 -20.10 4.12 2.29
N ASN A 44 -20.03 3.92 3.62
CA ASN A 44 -21.04 3.21 4.37
C ASN A 44 -21.91 4.25 5.06
N ALA A 45 -23.21 4.30 4.70
CA ALA A 45 -24.13 5.28 5.28
C ALA A 45 -24.25 5.15 6.81
N ASN A 46 -23.97 3.95 7.33
CA ASN A 46 -24.05 3.69 8.77
C ASN A 46 -22.75 4.03 9.51
N ASN A 47 -21.67 4.27 8.78
CA ASN A 47 -20.39 4.64 9.37
C ASN A 47 -19.60 5.49 8.36
N GLU A 48 -19.76 6.79 8.46
CA GLU A 48 -19.17 7.73 7.50
C GLU A 48 -17.65 7.71 7.49
N LYS A 49 -17.03 7.08 8.47
CA LYS A 49 -15.56 6.97 8.51
C LYS A 49 -15.06 5.85 7.59
N GLU A 50 -15.96 4.96 7.18
CA GLU A 50 -15.59 3.86 6.29
C GLU A 50 -15.76 4.30 4.85
N MET A 51 -14.75 4.94 4.33
CA MET A 51 -14.71 5.37 2.94
C MET A 51 -13.57 4.70 2.21
N VAL A 52 -13.81 4.34 0.96
CA VAL A 52 -12.79 3.75 0.10
C VAL A 52 -12.74 4.55 -1.19
N SER A 53 -11.53 4.91 -1.61
CA SER A 53 -11.33 5.60 -2.87
C SER A 53 -10.95 4.60 -3.94
N HIS A 54 -11.60 4.71 -5.10
CA HIS A 54 -11.29 3.90 -6.28
C HIS A 54 -10.57 4.80 -7.26
N ILE A 55 -9.35 4.42 -7.63
CA ILE A 55 -8.55 5.21 -8.55
C ILE A 55 -7.92 4.28 -9.59
N LYS A 56 -7.56 4.86 -10.72
CA LYS A 56 -6.88 4.13 -11.78
C LYS A 56 -5.56 3.60 -11.23
N THR A 57 -5.28 2.32 -11.47
CA THR A 57 -4.08 1.66 -10.94
C THR A 57 -2.79 2.40 -11.28
N SER A 58 -2.68 2.95 -12.50
CA SER A 58 -1.47 3.68 -12.87
C SER A 58 -1.24 4.92 -12.01
N TYR A 59 -2.30 5.51 -11.46
CA TYR A 59 -2.15 6.64 -10.52
C TYR A 59 -1.56 6.15 -9.21
N LEU A 60 -2.05 5.01 -8.72
CA LEU A 60 -1.51 4.45 -7.49
C LEU A 60 -0.05 4.06 -7.67
N ASP A 61 0.32 3.53 -8.85
CA ASP A 61 1.72 3.20 -9.16
C ASP A 61 2.60 4.44 -9.02
N GLN A 62 2.14 5.57 -9.55
CA GLN A 62 2.90 6.82 -9.46
C GLN A 62 3.00 7.32 -8.01
N LEU A 63 1.92 7.24 -7.26
CA LEU A 63 1.92 7.67 -5.87
C LEU A 63 2.86 6.81 -5.04
N MET A 64 2.84 5.49 -5.29
CA MET A 64 3.70 4.56 -4.57
C MET A 64 5.18 4.77 -4.89
N SER A 65 5.51 5.30 -6.06
CA SER A 65 6.90 5.55 -6.42
C SER A 65 7.53 6.65 -5.54
N ASN A 66 6.71 7.50 -4.92
CA ASN A 66 7.19 8.54 -4.02
C ASN A 66 7.43 8.03 -2.60
N LEU A 67 7.00 6.82 -2.31
CA LEU A 67 7.16 6.21 -1.00
C LEU A 67 8.47 5.43 -1.04
N VAL A 68 9.52 6.00 -0.48
CA VAL A 68 10.86 5.47 -0.60
C VAL A 68 11.36 4.89 0.72
N PHE A 69 11.84 3.64 0.68
CA PHE A 69 12.50 3.05 1.83
C PHE A 69 13.90 3.63 1.97
N LYS A 70 14.35 3.80 3.21
CA LYS A 70 15.69 4.29 3.51
C LYS A 70 16.36 3.30 4.45
N PRO A 71 16.89 2.20 3.93
CA PRO A 71 17.55 1.20 4.78
C PRO A 71 18.72 1.80 5.52
N GLU A 72 18.89 1.37 6.76
CA GLU A 72 20.04 1.76 7.57
C GLU A 72 20.97 0.55 7.69
N ILE A 73 22.23 0.75 7.35
CA ILE A 73 23.24 -0.31 7.34
C ILE A 73 24.28 0.00 8.41
N GLU A 74 24.52 -0.95 9.31
CA GLU A 74 25.49 -0.80 10.37
C GLU A 74 26.40 -2.03 10.43
N PHE A 75 27.61 -1.83 10.89
CA PHE A 75 28.55 -2.91 11.11
C PHE A 75 29.10 -2.79 12.53
N ASP A 76 28.95 -3.86 13.31
CA ASP A 76 29.50 -3.92 14.66
C ASP A 76 30.86 -4.64 14.59
N GLU A 77 31.93 -3.89 14.74
CA GLU A 77 33.27 -4.43 14.61
C GLU A 77 33.60 -5.41 15.73
N GLU A 78 33.02 -5.25 16.91
CA GLU A 78 33.33 -6.12 18.05
C GLU A 78 32.88 -7.54 17.82
N ILE A 79 31.70 -7.72 17.21
CA ILE A 79 31.15 -9.05 16.98
C ILE A 79 31.13 -9.44 15.51
N GLY A 80 31.58 -8.54 14.63
CA GLY A 80 31.65 -8.81 13.19
C GLY A 80 30.31 -9.03 12.52
N ILE A 81 29.28 -8.33 12.96
CA ILE A 81 27.93 -8.50 12.43
C ILE A 81 27.47 -7.26 11.67
N HIS A 82 26.95 -7.49 10.48
CA HIS A 82 26.27 -6.45 9.70
C HIS A 82 24.78 -6.49 10.01
N THR A 83 24.17 -5.32 10.12
CA THR A 83 22.72 -5.20 10.34
C THR A 83 22.14 -4.28 9.29
N VAL A 84 21.04 -4.69 8.65
CA VAL A 84 20.29 -3.86 7.72
C VAL A 84 18.90 -3.72 8.30
N SER A 85 18.46 -2.48 8.54
CA SER A 85 17.17 -2.20 9.16
C SER A 85 16.30 -1.36 8.25
N LEU A 86 15.01 -1.54 8.34
CA LEU A 86 14.01 -0.73 7.67
C LEU A 86 13.17 -0.02 8.73
N PRO A 87 13.53 1.23 9.07
CA PRO A 87 12.78 1.96 10.12
C PRO A 87 11.30 2.13 9.78
N GLU A 88 10.97 2.21 8.49
CA GLU A 88 9.60 2.45 8.04
C GLU A 88 8.63 1.35 8.47
N ILE A 89 9.12 0.10 8.58
CA ILE A 89 8.28 -1.04 8.96
C ILE A 89 8.84 -1.81 10.16
N ASP A 90 9.93 -1.30 10.74
CA ASP A 90 10.52 -1.86 11.95
C ASP A 90 10.93 -3.34 11.80
N ILE A 91 11.61 -3.66 10.71
CA ILE A 91 12.12 -4.99 10.44
C ILE A 91 13.61 -4.87 10.12
N TYR A 92 14.40 -5.84 10.56
CA TYR A 92 15.83 -5.83 10.29
C TYR A 92 16.34 -7.25 10.00
N GLY A 93 17.53 -7.32 9.41
CA GLY A 93 18.25 -8.56 9.19
C GLY A 93 19.69 -8.41 9.61
N GLU A 94 20.32 -9.52 10.00
CA GLU A 94 21.71 -9.54 10.46
C GLU A 94 22.47 -10.67 9.79
N GLY A 95 23.78 -10.49 9.67
CA GLY A 95 24.64 -11.55 9.14
C GLY A 95 26.11 -11.20 9.22
N PRO A 96 26.98 -12.20 9.02
CA PRO A 96 28.43 -11.97 9.06
C PRO A 96 28.94 -11.18 7.84
N THR A 97 28.14 -11.05 6.81
CA THR A 97 28.45 -10.21 5.65
C THR A 97 27.23 -9.36 5.34
N LEU A 98 27.43 -8.29 4.57
CA LEU A 98 26.31 -7.45 4.16
C LEU A 98 25.29 -8.26 3.35
N GLU A 99 25.77 -9.13 2.48
CA GLU A 99 24.88 -9.97 1.67
C GLU A 99 24.04 -10.88 2.55
N ALA A 100 24.65 -11.50 3.56
CA ALA A 100 23.92 -12.36 4.50
C ALA A 100 22.88 -11.56 5.29
N ALA A 101 23.22 -10.34 5.70
CA ALA A 101 22.30 -9.47 6.42
C ALA A 101 21.09 -9.09 5.54
N ILE A 102 21.34 -8.79 4.26
CA ILE A 102 20.28 -8.48 3.31
C ILE A 102 19.38 -9.69 3.10
N ASN A 103 19.96 -10.88 2.94
CA ASN A 103 19.16 -12.09 2.77
C ASN A 103 18.32 -12.38 4.02
N SER A 104 18.89 -12.17 5.20
CA SER A 104 18.16 -12.30 6.46
C SER A 104 16.98 -11.33 6.53
N LEU A 105 17.20 -10.08 6.11
CA LEU A 105 16.17 -9.07 6.06
C LEU A 105 15.03 -9.50 5.12
N LEU A 106 15.36 -9.99 3.92
CA LEU A 106 14.36 -10.42 2.96
C LEU A 106 13.53 -11.60 3.50
N ASP A 107 14.19 -12.55 4.18
CA ASP A 107 13.49 -13.66 4.82
C ASP A 107 12.49 -13.15 5.87
N SER A 108 12.93 -12.20 6.70
CA SER A 108 12.09 -11.62 7.75
C SER A 108 10.91 -10.87 7.17
N ILE A 109 11.13 -10.14 6.07
CA ILE A 109 10.05 -9.42 5.38
C ILE A 109 9.02 -10.41 4.84
N MET A 110 9.47 -11.46 4.16
CA MET A 110 8.56 -12.44 3.57
C MET A 110 7.71 -13.12 4.65
N GLU A 111 8.33 -13.46 5.76
CA GLU A 111 7.64 -14.07 6.88
C GLU A 111 6.63 -13.09 7.49
N PHE A 112 7.05 -11.85 7.72
CA PHE A 112 6.18 -10.85 8.30
C PHE A 112 4.98 -10.56 7.42
N LEU A 113 5.19 -10.40 6.11
CA LEU A 113 4.09 -10.11 5.19
C LEU A 113 3.07 -11.26 5.18
N SER A 114 3.53 -12.50 5.27
CA SER A 114 2.65 -13.65 5.32
C SER A 114 1.76 -13.61 6.56
N ILE A 115 2.35 -13.30 7.71
CA ILE A 115 1.61 -13.20 8.98
C ILE A 115 0.68 -11.99 8.95
N TYR A 116 1.14 -10.88 8.39
CA TYR A 116 0.38 -9.63 8.30
C TYR A 116 -0.93 -9.86 7.53
N VAL A 117 -0.83 -10.52 6.37
CA VAL A 117 -2.01 -10.80 5.55
C VAL A 117 -2.95 -11.80 6.25
N GLU A 118 -2.38 -12.81 6.91
CA GLU A 118 -3.17 -13.80 7.62
C GLU A 118 -3.94 -13.20 8.79
N LYS A 119 -3.32 -12.23 9.49
CA LYS A 119 -3.92 -11.60 10.67
C LYS A 119 -4.26 -10.15 10.44
N LEU A 120 -4.73 -9.85 9.24
CA LEU A 120 -4.97 -8.46 8.81
C LEU A 120 -5.90 -7.70 9.76
N ASP A 121 -6.97 -8.35 10.23
CA ASP A 121 -7.92 -7.68 11.13
C ASP A 121 -7.24 -7.16 12.40
N MET A 122 -6.27 -7.89 12.92
CA MET A 122 -5.54 -7.49 14.10
C MET A 122 -4.59 -6.35 13.77
N PHE A 123 -3.80 -6.52 12.71
CA PHE A 123 -2.79 -5.53 12.34
C PHE A 123 -3.40 -4.21 11.88
N ALA A 124 -4.53 -4.26 11.19
CA ALA A 124 -5.21 -3.05 10.71
C ALA A 124 -5.63 -2.12 11.86
N LYS A 125 -5.77 -2.67 13.06
CA LYS A 125 -6.18 -1.88 14.23
C LYS A 125 -5.00 -1.25 14.96
N VAL A 126 -3.81 -1.85 14.87
CA VAL A 126 -2.67 -1.43 15.67
C VAL A 126 -1.56 -0.73 14.87
N GLU A 127 -1.47 -0.99 13.58
CA GLU A 127 -0.43 -0.37 12.77
C GLU A 127 -0.86 1.01 12.30
N SER A 128 0.10 1.93 12.19
CA SER A 128 -0.18 3.26 11.69
C SER A 128 -0.47 3.20 10.18
N ASP A 129 -1.20 4.19 9.68
CA ASP A 129 -1.49 4.30 8.25
C ASP A 129 -0.21 4.37 7.43
N GLN A 130 0.80 5.07 7.92
CA GLN A 130 2.06 5.20 7.21
C GLN A 130 2.77 3.86 7.09
N LYS A 131 2.84 3.09 8.17
CA LYS A 131 3.45 1.77 8.14
C LYS A 131 2.68 0.85 7.19
N GLN A 132 1.35 0.92 7.20
CA GLN A 132 0.52 0.13 6.31
C GLN A 132 0.79 0.47 4.84
N LEU A 133 1.04 1.75 4.52
CA LEU A 133 1.38 2.15 3.15
C LEU A 133 2.70 1.52 2.69
N PHE A 134 3.72 1.50 3.55
CA PHE A 134 4.98 0.86 3.21
C PHE A 134 4.81 -0.66 3.05
N LEU A 135 3.98 -1.27 3.91
CA LEU A 135 3.68 -2.70 3.78
C LEU A 135 2.94 -2.98 2.47
N LEU A 136 2.01 -2.11 2.09
CA LEU A 136 1.31 -2.24 0.82
C LEU A 136 2.29 -2.20 -0.34
N LYS A 137 3.27 -1.30 -0.30
CA LYS A 137 4.28 -1.21 -1.35
C LYS A 137 5.01 -2.55 -1.51
N LEU A 138 5.34 -3.22 -0.41
CA LEU A 138 5.99 -4.52 -0.45
C LEU A 138 5.04 -5.62 -0.92
N LEU A 139 3.78 -5.59 -0.49
CA LEU A 139 2.78 -6.56 -0.94
C LEU A 139 2.57 -6.49 -2.45
N ARG A 140 2.72 -5.30 -3.04
CA ARG A 140 2.59 -5.11 -4.49
C ARG A 140 3.72 -5.77 -5.27
N CYS A 141 4.73 -6.29 -4.59
CA CYS A 141 5.78 -7.10 -5.21
C CYS A 141 5.35 -8.56 -5.39
N HIS A 142 4.17 -8.94 -4.91
CA HIS A 142 3.57 -10.27 -5.06
C HIS A 142 4.48 -11.41 -4.60
N GLY A 143 5.24 -11.19 -3.53
CA GLY A 143 6.12 -12.22 -2.98
C GLY A 143 7.39 -12.46 -3.78
N ASP A 144 7.68 -11.64 -4.78
CA ASP A 144 8.89 -11.80 -5.57
C ASP A 144 10.06 -11.16 -4.84
N ARG A 145 10.99 -12.01 -4.39
CA ARG A 145 12.13 -11.62 -3.56
C ARG A 145 13.01 -10.57 -4.24
N ASP A 146 13.25 -10.72 -5.53
CA ASP A 146 14.10 -9.79 -6.28
C ASP A 146 13.43 -8.43 -6.43
N SER A 147 12.12 -8.42 -6.64
CA SER A 147 11.34 -7.18 -6.71
C SER A 147 11.36 -6.45 -5.37
N ILE A 148 11.23 -7.18 -4.27
CA ILE A 148 11.31 -6.60 -2.94
C ILE A 148 12.68 -5.96 -2.72
N LYS A 149 13.73 -6.69 -3.03
CA LYS A 149 15.10 -6.18 -2.88
C LYS A 149 15.30 -4.90 -3.68
N LYS A 150 14.81 -4.88 -4.90
CA LYS A 150 14.92 -3.71 -5.77
C LYS A 150 14.15 -2.51 -5.20
N VAL A 151 12.94 -2.73 -4.70
CA VAL A 151 12.12 -1.69 -4.10
C VAL A 151 12.81 -1.10 -2.88
N LEU A 152 13.57 -1.90 -2.14
CA LEU A 152 14.32 -1.44 -0.97
C LEU A 152 15.59 -0.68 -1.34
N GLY A 153 16.03 -0.76 -2.59
CA GLY A 153 17.27 -0.12 -3.02
C GLY A 153 18.52 -0.88 -2.59
N LEU A 154 18.42 -2.17 -2.41
CA LEU A 154 19.50 -3.01 -1.92
C LEU A 154 20.11 -3.89 -3.01
#